data_67146dd1af58268db15e8b7e16217078
#
_entry.id   67146dd1af58268db15e8b7e16217078
#
_cell.length_a   1.000
_cell.length_b   1.000
_cell.length_c   1.000
_cell.angle_alpha   90.00
_cell.angle_beta   90.00
_cell.angle_gamma   90.00
#
_symmetry.space_group_name_H-M   'P 1'
#
loop_
_entity.id
_entity.type
_entity.pdbx_description
1 polymer ?
#
loop_
_entity_poly.entity_id
_entity_poly.type
_entity_poly.pdbx_seq_one_letter_code
_entity_poly.pdbx_strand_id
1 'polypeptide(L)'
;MSVRNAGKTIREARIKAGLTQEQLSEGVCSVLSLSRIENGSAGVSPVTFQALMAHAGAPCEVYPIFASRTDFDCFYTLNRARFYLGSWQLSQAYEELNKLEEWNFADNKLYYQEYLYLNGQIQVCSGCADHHALYDLFSSALHITRPEIDYSDFHHLLLSIVEIELLIGVAQELLYLGKSDLCYNICSQIASYLANAEIDYLKKDSLYAQYAIVYTKYLLEMKDYNEALSIADSNRHKMVQNSDDSALLELTFLTSLGYYYTGEIETAYTYFKNTFYAAHSIESCYATICRNYVLSRHLFSLDDYLAQMDDIPLIIFPIKKAINTSDLTDGTYDFFSPDILTIGRLIHDLRTEQSISQIVLCQGLCSKSKLSKIENDTLQPDIFLTEALLQRLGRSERGFTFWGSERESKIYELKFKLMHTPKYQIDTVSLHLSQLGSVLTQKDVLPKQLFDLSYAINSTLSSQEKIKILSNALSYTCLLYTSDAADEAR
;
A
#
# COMPACT_ATOMS: atom_id res chain seq x y z
N MET A 1 -4.37 14.69 28.17
CA MET A 1 -3.83 15.01 26.82
C MET A 1 -4.87 14.60 25.79
N SER A 2 -5.35 15.53 24.96
CA SER A 2 -6.35 15.17 23.95
C SER A 2 -5.64 14.35 22.87
N VAL A 3 -5.96 13.08 22.80
CA VAL A 3 -5.68 12.26 21.63
C VAL A 3 -6.24 13.03 20.44
N ARG A 4 -5.42 13.32 19.44
CA ARG A 4 -5.92 13.89 18.18
C ARG A 4 -6.88 12.86 17.60
N ASN A 5 -8.18 13.09 17.72
CA ASN A 5 -9.15 12.14 17.26
C ASN A 5 -9.17 12.19 15.71
N ALA A 6 -9.54 11.09 15.08
CA ALA A 6 -9.64 10.96 13.64
C ALA A 6 -10.45 12.09 12.99
N GLY A 7 -11.48 12.56 13.68
CA GLY A 7 -12.33 13.66 13.21
C GLY A 7 -11.57 14.98 13.05
N LYS A 8 -10.66 15.30 13.97
CA LYS A 8 -9.83 16.50 13.85
C LYS A 8 -8.86 16.39 12.68
N THR A 9 -8.29 15.21 12.45
CA THR A 9 -7.41 14.94 11.30
C THR A 9 -8.15 15.11 9.97
N ILE A 10 -9.37 14.54 9.86
CA ILE A 10 -10.22 14.72 8.68
C ILE A 10 -10.54 16.19 8.45
N ARG A 11 -10.93 16.92 9.50
CA ARG A 11 -11.25 18.35 9.40
C ARG A 11 -10.06 19.17 8.89
N GLU A 12 -8.86 18.92 9.41
CA GLU A 12 -7.65 19.62 8.99
C GLU A 12 -7.30 19.30 7.53
N ALA A 13 -7.39 18.03 7.11
CA ALA A 13 -7.20 17.63 5.73
C ALA A 13 -8.22 18.33 4.80
N ARG A 14 -9.48 18.34 5.17
CA ARG A 14 -10.55 19.03 4.42
C ARG A 14 -10.27 20.52 4.26
N ILE A 15 -9.94 21.21 5.35
CA ILE A 15 -9.67 22.66 5.32
C ILE A 15 -8.44 22.95 4.46
N LYS A 16 -7.39 22.13 4.57
CA LYS A 16 -6.18 22.25 3.75
C LYS A 16 -6.45 22.08 2.26
N ALA A 17 -7.36 21.15 1.91
CA ALA A 17 -7.82 20.93 0.55
C ALA A 17 -8.83 21.98 0.04
N GLY A 18 -9.28 22.91 0.89
CA GLY A 18 -10.26 23.92 0.53
C GLY A 18 -11.68 23.39 0.31
N LEU A 19 -12.00 22.19 0.81
CA LEU A 19 -13.27 21.52 0.59
C LEU A 19 -14.33 21.90 1.63
N THR A 20 -15.60 21.94 1.20
CA THR A 20 -16.75 22.00 2.12
C THR A 20 -17.02 20.65 2.74
N GLN A 21 -17.81 20.58 3.82
CA GLN A 21 -18.25 19.29 4.37
C GLN A 21 -19.11 18.49 3.38
N GLU A 22 -19.90 19.17 2.55
CA GLU A 22 -20.72 18.55 1.51
C GLU A 22 -19.84 17.87 0.47
N GLN A 23 -18.83 18.57 -0.06
CA GLN A 23 -17.91 18.02 -1.05
C GLN A 23 -17.12 16.83 -0.50
N LEU A 24 -16.61 16.93 0.74
CA LEU A 24 -15.83 15.85 1.31
C LEU A 24 -16.67 14.60 1.61
N SER A 25 -17.93 14.78 2.06
CA SER A 25 -18.79 13.65 2.46
C SER A 25 -19.50 12.98 1.30
N GLU A 26 -19.48 13.57 0.10
CA GLU A 26 -20.18 13.06 -1.08
C GLU A 26 -19.85 11.59 -1.36
N GLY A 27 -20.87 10.75 -1.51
CA GLY A 27 -20.71 9.32 -1.74
C GLY A 27 -20.22 8.49 -0.54
N VAL A 28 -19.64 9.10 0.48
CA VAL A 28 -19.04 8.40 1.63
C VAL A 28 -19.97 8.35 2.83
N CYS A 29 -20.48 9.51 3.28
CA CYS A 29 -21.38 9.60 4.42
C CYS A 29 -22.27 10.85 4.32
N SER A 30 -23.26 10.99 5.25
CA SER A 30 -24.03 12.23 5.29
C SER A 30 -23.19 13.39 5.84
N VAL A 31 -23.50 14.62 5.41
CA VAL A 31 -22.89 15.84 5.94
C VAL A 31 -23.00 15.93 7.47
N LEU A 32 -24.17 15.51 8.00
CA LEU A 32 -24.40 15.48 9.44
C LEU A 32 -23.45 14.48 10.13
N SER A 33 -23.24 13.31 9.54
CA SER A 33 -22.29 12.31 10.04
C SER A 33 -20.87 12.86 10.03
N LEU A 34 -20.44 13.47 8.94
CA LEU A 34 -19.12 14.10 8.84
C LEU A 34 -18.94 15.19 9.90
N SER A 35 -19.94 16.06 10.08
CA SER A 35 -19.91 17.10 11.11
C SER A 35 -19.74 16.53 12.52
N ARG A 36 -20.45 15.44 12.85
CA ARG A 36 -20.30 14.74 14.13
C ARG A 36 -18.91 14.11 14.31
N ILE A 37 -18.37 13.52 13.24
CA ILE A 37 -17.01 12.96 13.24
C ILE A 37 -15.98 14.07 13.46
N GLU A 38 -16.04 15.16 12.71
CA GLU A 38 -15.11 16.29 12.83
C GLU A 38 -15.12 16.94 14.20
N ASN A 39 -16.27 16.94 14.86
CA ASN A 39 -16.43 17.48 16.21
C ASN A 39 -16.13 16.46 17.32
N GLY A 40 -15.79 15.21 16.97
CA GLY A 40 -15.45 14.15 17.91
C GLY A 40 -16.64 13.60 18.68
N SER A 41 -17.87 13.88 18.25
CA SER A 41 -19.12 13.36 18.85
C SER A 41 -19.56 12.03 18.25
N ALA A 42 -18.91 11.56 17.19
CA ALA A 42 -19.08 10.23 16.60
C ALA A 42 -17.73 9.64 16.24
N GLY A 43 -17.60 8.32 16.36
CA GLY A 43 -16.49 7.56 15.82
C GLY A 43 -16.58 7.46 14.29
N VAL A 44 -15.46 7.09 13.67
CA VAL A 44 -15.39 6.85 12.22
C VAL A 44 -14.77 5.48 11.99
N SER A 45 -15.33 4.69 11.06
CA SER A 45 -14.74 3.40 10.69
C SER A 45 -13.44 3.65 9.90
N PRO A 46 -12.47 2.70 9.93
CA PRO A 46 -11.23 2.83 9.17
C PRO A 46 -11.46 3.05 7.68
N VAL A 47 -12.41 2.34 7.08
CA VAL A 47 -12.74 2.48 5.65
C VAL A 47 -13.32 3.86 5.35
N THR A 48 -14.24 4.34 6.18
CA THR A 48 -14.79 5.70 6.06
C THR A 48 -13.70 6.76 6.25
N PHE A 49 -12.80 6.57 7.21
CA PHE A 49 -11.66 7.45 7.43
C PHE A 49 -10.76 7.51 6.19
N GLN A 50 -10.37 6.35 5.65
CA GLN A 50 -9.53 6.27 4.45
C GLN A 50 -10.21 6.94 3.24
N ALA A 51 -11.51 6.70 3.03
CA ALA A 51 -12.26 7.32 1.93
C ALA A 51 -12.29 8.85 2.05
N LEU A 52 -12.57 9.38 3.25
CA LEU A 52 -12.58 10.83 3.50
C LEU A 52 -11.17 11.45 3.32
N MET A 53 -10.13 10.77 3.81
CA MET A 53 -8.75 11.24 3.62
C MET A 53 -8.34 11.20 2.15
N ALA A 54 -8.72 10.16 1.40
CA ALA A 54 -8.49 10.06 -0.05
C ALA A 54 -9.20 11.20 -0.82
N HIS A 55 -10.46 11.49 -0.50
CA HIS A 55 -11.18 12.64 -1.07
C HIS A 55 -10.51 13.98 -0.78
N ALA A 56 -9.89 14.11 0.39
CA ALA A 56 -9.12 15.31 0.76
C ALA A 56 -7.72 15.36 0.14
N GLY A 57 -7.32 14.37 -0.69
CA GLY A 57 -5.96 14.27 -1.23
C GLY A 57 -4.88 14.11 -0.15
N ALA A 58 -5.26 13.64 1.04
CA ALA A 58 -4.35 13.47 2.15
C ALA A 58 -3.80 12.03 2.21
N PRO A 59 -2.55 11.82 2.65
CA PRO A 59 -1.98 10.49 2.78
C PRO A 59 -2.84 9.62 3.70
N CYS A 60 -3.28 8.48 3.17
CA CYS A 60 -4.09 7.49 3.89
C CYS A 60 -3.24 6.50 4.67
N GLU A 61 -2.13 6.92 5.25
CA GLU A 61 -1.38 6.02 6.11
C GLU A 61 -2.11 5.79 7.42
N VAL A 62 -2.71 4.73 7.38
CA VAL A 62 -3.07 3.70 8.34
C VAL A 62 -3.15 4.15 9.79
N TYR A 63 -4.34 4.60 10.14
CA TYR A 63 -4.77 4.60 11.53
C TYR A 63 -5.94 3.64 11.67
N PRO A 64 -5.74 2.41 12.12
CA PRO A 64 -6.85 1.58 12.50
C PRO A 64 -7.42 2.10 13.82
N ILE A 65 -8.21 3.16 13.75
CA ILE A 65 -9.11 3.53 14.84
C ILE A 65 -10.37 2.72 14.62
N PHE A 66 -10.42 1.55 15.22
CA PHE A 66 -11.59 0.70 15.15
C PHE A 66 -12.60 1.13 16.19
N ALA A 67 -13.82 1.38 15.75
CA ALA A 67 -14.93 1.70 16.65
C ALA A 67 -15.41 0.45 17.41
N SER A 68 -15.23 -0.74 16.84
CA SER A 68 -15.63 -2.01 17.43
C SER A 68 -14.74 -3.16 16.98
N ARG A 69 -14.81 -4.31 17.67
CA ARG A 69 -14.15 -5.55 17.24
C ARG A 69 -14.65 -6.00 15.87
N THR A 70 -15.94 -5.87 15.64
CA THR A 70 -16.59 -6.21 14.37
C THR A 70 -15.99 -5.44 13.20
N ASP A 71 -15.80 -4.13 13.35
CA ASP A 71 -15.13 -3.30 12.34
C ASP A 71 -13.71 -3.78 12.04
N PHE A 72 -12.96 -4.12 13.10
CA PHE A 72 -11.59 -4.63 12.94
C PHE A 72 -11.58 -5.96 12.19
N ASP A 73 -12.40 -6.91 12.61
CA ASP A 73 -12.43 -8.25 12.02
C ASP A 73 -12.77 -8.16 10.52
N CYS A 74 -13.75 -7.32 10.15
CA CYS A 74 -14.10 -7.08 8.76
C CYS A 74 -12.96 -6.41 7.98
N PHE A 75 -12.42 -5.30 8.49
CA PHE A 75 -11.32 -4.59 7.85
C PHE A 75 -10.08 -5.47 7.67
N TYR A 76 -9.72 -6.22 8.72
CA TYR A 76 -8.56 -7.12 8.68
C TYR A 76 -8.75 -8.24 7.66
N THR A 77 -9.95 -8.83 7.59
CA THR A 77 -10.27 -9.88 6.62
C THR A 77 -10.23 -9.36 5.18
N LEU A 78 -10.80 -8.17 4.91
CA LEU A 78 -10.73 -7.53 3.58
C LEU A 78 -9.27 -7.20 3.18
N ASN A 79 -8.47 -6.68 4.11
CA ASN A 79 -7.06 -6.40 3.81
C ASN A 79 -6.24 -7.68 3.56
N ARG A 80 -6.53 -8.78 4.28
CA ARG A 80 -5.89 -10.08 4.00
C ARG A 80 -6.28 -10.61 2.62
N ALA A 81 -7.57 -10.52 2.28
CA ALA A 81 -8.04 -10.90 0.95
C ALA A 81 -7.34 -10.08 -0.15
N ARG A 82 -7.22 -8.76 0.04
CA ARG A 82 -6.48 -7.86 -0.88
C ARG A 82 -5.01 -8.24 -0.99
N PHE A 83 -4.35 -8.55 0.12
CA PHE A 83 -2.95 -8.99 0.15
C PHE A 83 -2.76 -10.29 -0.63
N TYR A 84 -3.60 -11.31 -0.38
CA TYR A 84 -3.53 -12.58 -1.09
C TYR A 84 -3.84 -12.43 -2.58
N LEU A 85 -4.80 -11.57 -2.94
CA LEU A 85 -5.11 -11.25 -4.33
C LEU A 85 -3.91 -10.60 -5.04
N GLY A 86 -3.29 -9.58 -4.43
CA GLY A 86 -2.09 -8.93 -4.97
C GLY A 86 -0.88 -9.87 -5.11
N SER A 87 -0.83 -10.92 -4.29
CA SER A 87 0.20 -11.97 -4.37
C SER A 87 -0.22 -13.15 -5.28
N TRP A 88 -1.33 -13.05 -6.01
CA TRP A 88 -1.90 -14.09 -6.88
C TRP A 88 -2.23 -15.41 -6.15
N GLN A 89 -2.46 -15.37 -4.85
CA GLN A 89 -2.88 -16.50 -4.01
C GLN A 89 -4.40 -16.56 -3.94
N LEU A 90 -5.05 -16.89 -5.06
CA LEU A 90 -6.49 -16.72 -5.22
C LEU A 90 -7.32 -17.58 -4.27
N SER A 91 -6.87 -18.81 -3.96
CA SER A 91 -7.57 -19.70 -3.03
C SER A 91 -7.63 -19.08 -1.63
N GLN A 92 -6.53 -18.53 -1.14
CA GLN A 92 -6.46 -17.87 0.15
C GLN A 92 -7.28 -16.56 0.17
N ALA A 93 -7.24 -15.80 -0.94
CA ALA A 93 -8.07 -14.60 -1.08
C ALA A 93 -9.57 -14.93 -0.99
N TYR A 94 -9.99 -15.99 -1.68
CA TYR A 94 -11.36 -16.48 -1.64
C TYR A 94 -11.77 -16.99 -0.26
N GLU A 95 -10.93 -17.77 0.41
CA GLU A 95 -11.17 -18.24 1.78
C GLU A 95 -11.35 -17.08 2.77
N GLU A 96 -10.58 -16.01 2.63
CA GLU A 96 -10.75 -14.83 3.47
C GLU A 96 -12.11 -14.15 3.20
N LEU A 97 -12.50 -13.98 1.93
CA LEU A 97 -13.79 -13.35 1.62
C LEU A 97 -14.98 -14.20 2.09
N ASN A 98 -14.89 -15.54 2.01
CA ASN A 98 -15.96 -16.41 2.48
C ASN A 98 -16.28 -16.27 3.97
N LYS A 99 -15.31 -15.84 4.78
CA LYS A 99 -15.55 -15.50 6.21
C LYS A 99 -16.53 -14.34 6.39
N LEU A 100 -16.72 -13.54 5.34
CA LEU A 100 -17.61 -12.37 5.35
C LEU A 100 -18.95 -12.65 4.63
N GLU A 101 -19.19 -13.86 4.13
CA GLU A 101 -20.39 -14.18 3.36
C GLU A 101 -21.68 -13.96 4.17
N GLU A 102 -21.65 -14.29 5.48
CA GLU A 102 -22.76 -14.08 6.40
C GLU A 102 -22.73 -12.72 7.12
N TRP A 103 -21.81 -11.84 6.72
CA TRP A 103 -21.61 -10.56 7.35
C TRP A 103 -22.74 -9.58 7.02
N ASN A 104 -23.30 -8.94 8.02
CA ASN A 104 -24.29 -7.90 7.80
C ASN A 104 -23.63 -6.57 7.42
N PHE A 105 -23.58 -6.26 6.13
CA PHE A 105 -23.04 -5.01 5.60
C PHE A 105 -24.04 -3.84 5.61
N ALA A 106 -25.28 -4.02 6.13
CA ALA A 106 -26.33 -3.01 6.05
C ALA A 106 -25.92 -1.66 6.65
N ASP A 107 -25.09 -1.68 7.71
CA ASP A 107 -24.65 -0.49 8.42
C ASP A 107 -23.33 0.11 7.84
N ASN A 108 -22.66 -0.59 6.93
CA ASN A 108 -21.38 -0.12 6.38
C ASN A 108 -21.23 -0.39 4.88
N LYS A 109 -21.79 0.50 4.08
CA LYS A 109 -21.77 0.41 2.61
C LYS A 109 -20.36 0.39 2.00
N LEU A 110 -19.35 1.00 2.66
CA LEU A 110 -17.99 1.03 2.12
C LEU A 110 -17.30 -0.32 2.28
N TYR A 111 -17.54 -1.05 3.37
CA TYR A 111 -17.06 -2.43 3.51
C TYR A 111 -17.71 -3.34 2.45
N TYR A 112 -18.99 -3.14 2.18
CA TYR A 112 -19.69 -3.90 1.16
C TYR A 112 -19.14 -3.61 -0.24
N GLN A 113 -18.85 -2.36 -0.55
CA GLN A 113 -18.23 -1.94 -1.80
C GLN A 113 -16.86 -2.60 -2.00
N GLU A 114 -16.01 -2.57 -0.97
CA GLU A 114 -14.70 -3.22 -0.97
C GLU A 114 -14.83 -4.75 -1.15
N TYR A 115 -15.77 -5.39 -0.44
CA TYR A 115 -16.04 -6.82 -0.57
C TYR A 115 -16.43 -7.19 -2.01
N LEU A 116 -17.34 -6.44 -2.62
CA LEU A 116 -17.77 -6.68 -4.00
C LEU A 116 -16.61 -6.47 -5.00
N TYR A 117 -15.79 -5.43 -4.79
CA TYR A 117 -14.60 -5.20 -5.61
C TYR A 117 -13.65 -6.39 -5.57
N LEU A 118 -13.28 -6.83 -4.37
CA LEU A 118 -12.36 -7.96 -4.19
C LEU A 118 -12.92 -9.26 -4.74
N ASN A 119 -14.21 -9.51 -4.55
CA ASN A 119 -14.89 -10.67 -5.12
C ASN A 119 -14.84 -10.65 -6.65
N GLY A 120 -15.13 -9.50 -7.28
CA GLY A 120 -15.02 -9.33 -8.72
C GLY A 120 -13.59 -9.56 -9.22
N GLN A 121 -12.60 -8.99 -8.55
CA GLN A 121 -11.19 -9.17 -8.92
C GLN A 121 -10.72 -10.63 -8.81
N ILE A 122 -11.14 -11.35 -7.77
CA ILE A 122 -10.85 -12.80 -7.65
C ILE A 122 -11.46 -13.57 -8.82
N GLN A 123 -12.69 -13.26 -9.22
CA GLN A 123 -13.34 -13.89 -10.37
C GLN A 123 -12.60 -13.58 -11.68
N VAL A 124 -12.20 -12.33 -11.90
CA VAL A 124 -11.37 -11.93 -13.06
C VAL A 124 -10.08 -12.74 -13.10
N CYS A 125 -9.33 -12.74 -11.99
CA CYS A 125 -8.06 -13.46 -11.89
C CYS A 125 -8.21 -14.98 -11.99
N SER A 126 -9.38 -15.53 -11.63
CA SER A 126 -9.71 -16.94 -11.78
C SER A 126 -10.11 -17.33 -13.23
N GLY A 127 -10.16 -16.35 -14.13
CA GLY A 127 -10.50 -16.58 -15.53
C GLY A 127 -12.01 -16.71 -15.77
N CYS A 128 -12.85 -16.05 -14.97
CA CYS A 128 -14.29 -15.98 -15.24
C CYS A 128 -14.55 -15.36 -16.62
N ALA A 129 -15.30 -16.06 -17.45
CA ALA A 129 -15.61 -15.63 -18.81
C ALA A 129 -16.94 -14.85 -18.93
N ASP A 130 -17.69 -14.72 -17.84
CA ASP A 130 -18.96 -13.96 -17.84
C ASP A 130 -18.68 -12.46 -17.60
N HIS A 131 -18.23 -11.80 -18.66
CA HIS A 131 -17.91 -10.38 -18.64
C HIS A 131 -19.14 -9.49 -18.39
N HIS A 132 -20.36 -9.95 -18.70
CA HIS A 132 -21.58 -9.21 -18.36
C HIS A 132 -21.82 -9.23 -16.84
N ALA A 133 -21.72 -10.38 -16.21
CA ALA A 133 -21.87 -10.48 -14.75
C ALA A 133 -20.80 -9.68 -13.99
N LEU A 134 -19.55 -9.70 -14.47
CA LEU A 134 -18.46 -8.90 -13.88
C LEU A 134 -18.69 -7.40 -14.07
N TYR A 135 -19.13 -6.96 -15.26
CA TYR A 135 -19.49 -5.57 -15.48
C TYR A 135 -20.61 -5.12 -14.52
N ASP A 136 -21.66 -5.93 -14.39
CA ASP A 136 -22.78 -5.63 -13.49
C ASP A 136 -22.33 -5.59 -12.04
N LEU A 137 -21.42 -6.47 -11.63
CA LEU A 137 -20.84 -6.52 -10.29
C LEU A 137 -20.05 -5.24 -9.98
N PHE A 138 -19.08 -4.87 -10.83
CA PHE A 138 -18.26 -3.67 -10.62
C PHE A 138 -19.11 -2.39 -10.71
N SER A 139 -20.04 -2.32 -11.66
CA SER A 139 -20.94 -1.18 -11.82
C SER A 139 -21.87 -1.04 -10.60
N SER A 140 -22.48 -2.12 -10.12
CA SER A 140 -23.32 -2.09 -8.92
C SER A 140 -22.53 -1.70 -7.67
N ALA A 141 -21.29 -2.21 -7.52
CA ALA A 141 -20.41 -1.83 -6.44
C ALA A 141 -20.07 -0.33 -6.48
N LEU A 142 -19.81 0.22 -7.67
CA LEU A 142 -19.56 1.66 -7.84
C LEU A 142 -20.80 2.48 -7.51
N HIS A 143 -21.99 2.06 -7.92
CA HIS A 143 -23.25 2.75 -7.65
C HIS A 143 -23.63 2.82 -6.16
N ILE A 144 -22.98 2.02 -5.27
CA ILE A 144 -23.17 2.13 -3.81
C ILE A 144 -22.81 3.53 -3.30
N THR A 145 -21.75 4.12 -3.85
CA THR A 145 -21.28 5.46 -3.44
C THR A 145 -21.52 6.51 -4.52
N ARG A 146 -21.67 6.11 -5.78
CA ARG A 146 -21.84 6.96 -6.95
C ARG A 146 -23.06 6.52 -7.79
N PRO A 147 -24.30 6.67 -7.26
CA PRO A 147 -25.49 6.13 -7.91
C PRO A 147 -25.78 6.75 -9.29
N GLU A 148 -25.32 7.98 -9.53
CA GLU A 148 -25.60 8.75 -10.75
C GLU A 148 -24.30 9.06 -11.52
N ILE A 149 -23.27 8.19 -11.44
CA ILE A 149 -22.02 8.44 -12.13
C ILE A 149 -22.21 8.39 -13.65
N ASP A 150 -21.74 9.42 -14.33
CA ASP A 150 -21.65 9.46 -15.78
C ASP A 150 -20.25 9.03 -16.22
N TYR A 151 -20.16 7.89 -16.88
CA TYR A 151 -18.87 7.36 -17.40
C TYR A 151 -18.27 8.25 -18.50
N SER A 152 -19.03 9.20 -19.03
CA SER A 152 -18.50 10.16 -20.01
C SER A 152 -17.87 11.40 -19.38
N ASP A 153 -18.18 11.71 -18.11
CA ASP A 153 -17.68 12.91 -17.43
C ASP A 153 -17.66 12.77 -15.90
N PHE A 154 -16.57 12.22 -15.36
CA PHE A 154 -16.38 12.08 -13.91
C PHE A 154 -15.09 12.73 -13.36
N HIS A 155 -14.31 13.37 -14.23
CA HIS A 155 -13.02 13.95 -13.82
C HIS A 155 -13.12 15.06 -12.77
N HIS A 156 -14.30 15.64 -12.62
CA HIS A 156 -14.61 16.69 -11.63
C HIS A 156 -15.01 16.15 -10.26
N LEU A 157 -15.25 14.83 -10.15
CA LEU A 157 -15.64 14.19 -8.89
C LEU A 157 -14.44 13.98 -7.96
N LEU A 158 -14.71 13.92 -6.67
CA LEU A 158 -13.73 13.46 -5.68
C LEU A 158 -13.90 11.96 -5.51
N LEU A 159 -12.95 11.18 -5.98
CA LEU A 159 -13.00 9.72 -5.96
C LEU A 159 -12.12 9.13 -4.85
N SER A 160 -12.62 8.12 -4.18
CA SER A 160 -11.83 7.25 -3.33
C SER A 160 -11.01 6.24 -4.16
N ILE A 161 -10.02 5.60 -3.54
CA ILE A 161 -9.19 4.59 -4.23
C ILE A 161 -10.05 3.46 -4.79
N VAL A 162 -10.99 2.93 -4.00
CA VAL A 162 -11.87 1.83 -4.41
C VAL A 162 -12.78 2.24 -5.58
N GLU A 163 -13.25 3.49 -5.60
CA GLU A 163 -14.05 4.00 -6.73
C GLU A 163 -13.22 4.06 -8.01
N ILE A 164 -11.94 4.45 -7.94
CA ILE A 164 -11.03 4.43 -9.10
C ILE A 164 -10.74 2.99 -9.54
N GLU A 165 -10.47 2.09 -8.61
CA GLU A 165 -10.25 0.66 -8.89
C GLU A 165 -11.49 0.03 -9.54
N LEU A 166 -12.70 0.37 -9.09
CA LEU A 166 -13.95 -0.07 -9.71
C LEU A 166 -14.14 0.48 -11.12
N LEU A 167 -13.81 1.75 -11.37
CA LEU A 167 -13.82 2.33 -12.71
C LEU A 167 -12.86 1.63 -13.66
N ILE A 168 -11.67 1.26 -13.18
CA ILE A 168 -10.70 0.45 -13.95
C ILE A 168 -11.30 -0.93 -14.27
N GLY A 169 -11.95 -1.59 -13.29
CA GLY A 169 -12.65 -2.85 -13.50
C GLY A 169 -13.78 -2.74 -14.52
N VAL A 170 -14.62 -1.70 -14.43
CA VAL A 170 -15.67 -1.41 -15.42
C VAL A 170 -15.08 -1.22 -16.82
N ALA A 171 -13.98 -0.46 -16.94
CA ALA A 171 -13.32 -0.24 -18.23
C ALA A 171 -12.79 -1.54 -18.83
N GLN A 172 -12.20 -2.41 -18.00
CA GLN A 172 -11.73 -3.72 -18.43
C GLN A 172 -12.87 -4.60 -18.98
N GLU A 173 -13.98 -4.69 -18.27
CA GLU A 173 -15.09 -5.51 -18.70
C GLU A 173 -15.78 -4.95 -19.95
N LEU A 174 -15.87 -3.63 -20.09
CA LEU A 174 -16.34 -2.97 -21.32
C LEU A 174 -15.47 -3.32 -22.53
N LEU A 175 -14.17 -3.42 -22.36
CA LEU A 175 -13.26 -3.84 -23.42
C LEU A 175 -13.59 -5.27 -23.89
N TYR A 176 -13.71 -6.22 -22.95
CA TYR A 176 -14.07 -7.61 -23.29
C TYR A 176 -15.47 -7.75 -23.88
N LEU A 177 -16.40 -6.84 -23.59
CA LEU A 177 -17.72 -6.75 -24.18
C LEU A 177 -17.73 -6.07 -25.56
N GLY A 178 -16.56 -5.71 -26.11
CA GLY A 178 -16.42 -5.03 -27.40
C GLY A 178 -16.86 -3.58 -27.41
N LYS A 179 -17.02 -2.94 -26.25
CA LYS A 179 -17.38 -1.52 -26.10
C LYS A 179 -16.12 -0.66 -25.95
N SER A 180 -15.21 -0.76 -26.91
CA SER A 180 -13.88 -0.16 -26.87
C SER A 180 -13.89 1.37 -26.73
N ASP A 181 -14.87 2.06 -27.32
CA ASP A 181 -15.01 3.53 -27.20
C ASP A 181 -15.29 3.97 -25.75
N LEU A 182 -16.14 3.22 -25.04
CA LEU A 182 -16.44 3.50 -23.63
C LEU A 182 -15.25 3.19 -22.74
N CYS A 183 -14.55 2.08 -23.01
CA CYS A 183 -13.31 1.75 -22.33
C CYS A 183 -12.28 2.87 -22.48
N TYR A 184 -12.03 3.33 -23.70
CA TYR A 184 -11.11 4.43 -23.97
C TYR A 184 -11.50 5.70 -23.21
N ASN A 185 -12.78 6.07 -23.24
CA ASN A 185 -13.27 7.27 -22.57
C ASN A 185 -13.02 7.21 -21.05
N ILE A 186 -13.36 6.09 -20.42
CA ILE A 186 -13.09 5.89 -18.97
C ILE A 186 -11.59 5.94 -18.70
N CYS A 187 -10.76 5.23 -19.48
CA CYS A 187 -9.32 5.25 -19.34
C CYS A 187 -8.71 6.65 -19.47
N SER A 188 -9.16 7.43 -20.46
CA SER A 188 -8.71 8.80 -20.68
C SER A 188 -9.02 9.71 -19.49
N GLN A 189 -10.21 9.58 -18.92
CA GLN A 189 -10.62 10.36 -17.74
C GLN A 189 -9.85 9.91 -16.48
N ILE A 190 -9.62 8.60 -16.28
CA ILE A 190 -8.79 8.10 -15.17
C ILE A 190 -7.38 8.66 -15.26
N ALA A 191 -6.76 8.64 -16.46
CA ALA A 191 -5.43 9.19 -16.65
C ALA A 191 -5.36 10.68 -16.29
N SER A 192 -6.33 11.47 -16.76
CA SER A 192 -6.46 12.90 -16.44
C SER A 192 -6.70 13.12 -14.94
N TYR A 193 -7.57 12.33 -14.32
CA TYR A 193 -7.84 12.39 -12.90
C TYR A 193 -6.58 12.10 -12.07
N LEU A 194 -5.90 11.00 -12.35
CA LEU A 194 -4.68 10.60 -11.64
C LEU A 194 -3.54 11.61 -11.83
N ALA A 195 -3.44 12.27 -12.99
CA ALA A 195 -2.43 13.30 -13.22
C ALA A 195 -2.61 14.49 -12.25
N ASN A 196 -3.83 14.89 -11.96
CA ASN A 196 -4.16 16.07 -11.18
C ASN A 196 -4.50 15.77 -9.70
N ALA A 197 -4.84 14.53 -9.36
CA ALA A 197 -5.23 14.16 -7.99
C ALA A 197 -4.03 14.16 -7.03
N GLU A 198 -4.23 14.75 -5.86
CA GLU A 198 -3.29 14.68 -4.73
C GLU A 198 -3.48 13.37 -3.96
N ILE A 199 -3.05 12.26 -4.56
CA ILE A 199 -3.04 10.93 -3.94
C ILE A 199 -1.62 10.61 -3.48
N ASP A 200 -1.50 9.83 -2.40
CA ASP A 200 -0.21 9.29 -1.97
C ASP A 200 0.54 8.64 -3.14
N TYR A 201 1.84 8.91 -3.23
CA TYR A 201 2.69 8.51 -4.37
C TYR A 201 2.63 6.99 -4.65
N LEU A 202 2.77 6.15 -3.61
CA LEU A 202 2.76 4.69 -3.80
C LEU A 202 1.40 4.19 -4.26
N LYS A 203 0.33 4.73 -3.69
CA LYS A 203 -1.04 4.41 -4.11
C LYS A 203 -1.34 4.91 -5.52
N LYS A 204 -0.84 6.09 -5.84
CA LYS A 204 -0.99 6.67 -7.18
C LYS A 204 -0.30 5.82 -8.24
N ASP A 205 0.92 5.37 -7.98
CA ASP A 205 1.65 4.50 -8.91
C ASP A 205 0.99 3.12 -9.07
N SER A 206 0.46 2.55 -7.97
CA SER A 206 -0.31 1.30 -8.04
C SER A 206 -1.59 1.45 -8.89
N LEU A 207 -2.32 2.58 -8.75
CA LEU A 207 -3.48 2.88 -9.59
C LEU A 207 -3.09 3.10 -11.06
N TYR A 208 -1.98 3.79 -11.31
CA TYR A 208 -1.45 3.93 -12.68
C TYR A 208 -1.08 2.59 -13.30
N ALA A 209 -0.53 1.66 -12.52
CA ALA A 209 -0.20 0.33 -13.00
C ALA A 209 -1.45 -0.47 -13.39
N GLN A 210 -2.50 -0.44 -12.56
CA GLN A 210 -3.77 -1.08 -12.87
C GLN A 210 -4.44 -0.45 -14.12
N TYR A 211 -4.47 0.87 -14.19
CA TYR A 211 -4.93 1.61 -15.38
C TYR A 211 -4.13 1.20 -16.62
N ALA A 212 -2.78 1.17 -16.52
CA ALA A 212 -1.92 0.85 -17.65
C ALA A 212 -2.17 -0.56 -18.19
N ILE A 213 -2.51 -1.52 -17.35
CA ILE A 213 -2.89 -2.88 -17.77
C ILE A 213 -4.09 -2.81 -18.72
N VAL A 214 -5.16 -2.15 -18.31
CA VAL A 214 -6.39 -2.07 -19.11
C VAL A 214 -6.17 -1.27 -20.39
N TYR A 215 -5.49 -0.13 -20.28
CA TYR A 215 -5.23 0.72 -21.44
C TYR A 215 -4.28 0.06 -22.44
N THR A 216 -3.28 -0.68 -21.98
CA THR A 216 -2.40 -1.47 -22.87
C THR A 216 -3.19 -2.56 -23.61
N LYS A 217 -4.08 -3.27 -22.93
CA LYS A 217 -4.97 -4.27 -23.58
C LYS A 217 -5.83 -3.61 -24.68
N TYR A 218 -6.39 -2.43 -24.38
CA TYR A 218 -7.13 -1.64 -25.38
C TYR A 218 -6.24 -1.29 -26.58
N LEU A 219 -5.04 -0.76 -26.37
CA LEU A 219 -4.12 -0.38 -27.46
C LEU A 219 -3.70 -1.60 -28.32
N LEU A 220 -3.49 -2.77 -27.70
CA LEU A 220 -3.21 -4.00 -28.42
C LEU A 220 -4.36 -4.44 -29.32
N GLU A 221 -5.63 -4.25 -28.89
CA GLU A 221 -6.80 -4.51 -29.73
C GLU A 221 -6.94 -3.51 -30.88
N MET A 222 -6.62 -2.24 -30.61
CA MET A 222 -6.57 -1.18 -31.62
C MET A 222 -5.34 -1.28 -32.55
N LYS A 223 -4.43 -2.22 -32.28
CA LYS A 223 -3.18 -2.44 -33.03
C LYS A 223 -2.19 -1.27 -32.94
N ASP A 224 -2.30 -0.43 -31.92
CA ASP A 224 -1.28 0.58 -31.62
C ASP A 224 -0.21 -0.01 -30.70
N TYR A 225 0.63 -0.85 -31.32
CA TYR A 225 1.61 -1.66 -30.60
C TYR A 225 2.74 -0.82 -29.98
N ASN A 226 3.12 0.29 -30.63
CA ASN A 226 4.19 1.15 -30.11
C ASN A 226 3.76 1.87 -28.83
N GLU A 227 2.56 2.43 -28.81
CA GLU A 227 2.03 3.06 -27.59
C GLU A 227 1.78 2.02 -26.51
N ALA A 228 1.21 0.86 -26.87
CA ALA A 228 1.01 -0.26 -25.95
C ALA A 228 2.31 -0.66 -25.23
N LEU A 229 3.40 -0.84 -26.00
CA LEU A 229 4.71 -1.14 -25.43
C LEU A 229 5.21 -0.03 -24.51
N SER A 230 5.10 1.22 -24.93
CA SER A 230 5.57 2.37 -24.14
C SER A 230 4.85 2.49 -22.80
N ILE A 231 3.52 2.33 -22.79
CA ILE A 231 2.71 2.40 -21.58
C ILE A 231 3.00 1.23 -20.62
N ALA A 232 3.03 0.00 -21.15
CA ALA A 232 3.30 -1.18 -20.33
C ALA A 232 4.69 -1.13 -19.70
N ASP A 233 5.73 -0.85 -20.47
CA ASP A 233 7.11 -0.88 -20.01
C ASP A 233 7.44 0.27 -19.05
N SER A 234 6.93 1.49 -19.30
CA SER A 234 7.13 2.61 -18.37
C SER A 234 6.52 2.36 -17.00
N ASN A 235 5.31 1.79 -16.95
CA ASN A 235 4.65 1.47 -15.68
C ASN A 235 5.30 0.26 -14.99
N ARG A 236 5.73 -0.75 -15.74
CA ARG A 236 6.53 -1.86 -15.22
C ARG A 236 7.79 -1.37 -14.51
N HIS A 237 8.52 -0.43 -15.12
CA HIS A 237 9.71 0.17 -14.50
C HIS A 237 9.40 0.87 -13.18
N LYS A 238 8.28 1.60 -13.09
CA LYS A 238 7.85 2.23 -11.83
C LYS A 238 7.56 1.19 -10.75
N MET A 239 6.87 0.08 -11.09
CA MET A 239 6.59 -0.99 -10.13
C MET A 239 7.86 -1.61 -9.58
N VAL A 240 8.86 -1.87 -10.43
CA VAL A 240 10.19 -2.35 -9.99
C VAL A 240 10.87 -1.36 -9.05
N GLN A 241 10.82 -0.06 -9.35
CA GLN A 241 11.44 0.98 -8.51
C GLN A 241 10.76 1.10 -7.14
N ASN A 242 9.45 0.87 -7.08
CA ASN A 242 8.67 0.96 -5.85
C ASN A 242 8.62 -0.36 -5.05
N SER A 243 9.21 -1.44 -5.58
CA SER A 243 9.11 -2.79 -5.02
C SER A 243 7.65 -3.24 -4.81
N ASP A 244 6.78 -2.89 -5.76
CA ASP A 244 5.37 -3.30 -5.77
C ASP A 244 5.17 -4.41 -6.81
N ASP A 245 4.88 -5.61 -6.35
CA ASP A 245 4.76 -6.80 -7.19
C ASP A 245 3.34 -7.04 -7.72
N SER A 246 2.35 -6.29 -7.24
CA SER A 246 0.93 -6.58 -7.48
C SER A 246 0.51 -6.57 -8.96
N ALA A 247 1.07 -5.64 -9.76
CA ALA A 247 0.80 -5.51 -11.19
C ALA A 247 1.98 -5.95 -12.07
N LEU A 248 3.11 -6.31 -11.47
CA LEU A 248 4.38 -6.51 -12.18
C LEU A 248 4.33 -7.67 -13.18
N LEU A 249 3.72 -8.79 -12.81
CA LEU A 249 3.58 -9.95 -13.69
C LEU A 249 2.81 -9.60 -14.95
N GLU A 250 1.66 -8.96 -14.79
CA GLU A 250 0.78 -8.64 -15.92
C GLU A 250 1.39 -7.57 -16.82
N LEU A 251 2.00 -6.52 -16.25
CA LEU A 251 2.72 -5.52 -17.04
C LEU A 251 3.92 -6.12 -17.78
N THR A 252 4.65 -7.05 -17.17
CA THR A 252 5.78 -7.73 -17.83
C THR A 252 5.29 -8.59 -19.00
N PHE A 253 4.16 -9.28 -18.84
CA PHE A 253 3.54 -10.03 -19.93
C PHE A 253 3.06 -9.11 -21.06
N LEU A 254 2.38 -8.01 -20.74
CA LEU A 254 1.92 -7.03 -21.74
C LEU A 254 3.12 -6.38 -22.47
N THR A 255 4.21 -6.10 -21.77
CA THR A 255 5.45 -5.64 -22.37
C THR A 255 5.99 -6.67 -23.37
N SER A 256 5.94 -7.97 -23.05
CA SER A 256 6.34 -9.03 -23.99
C SER A 256 5.48 -9.04 -25.26
N LEU A 257 4.16 -8.84 -25.13
CA LEU A 257 3.26 -8.73 -26.27
C LEU A 257 3.55 -7.50 -27.12
N GLY A 258 3.85 -6.36 -26.48
CA GLY A 258 4.26 -5.14 -27.16
C GLY A 258 5.49 -5.37 -28.03
N TYR A 259 6.56 -5.96 -27.49
CA TYR A 259 7.76 -6.32 -28.27
C TYR A 259 7.46 -7.34 -29.39
N TYR A 260 6.59 -8.32 -29.11
CA TYR A 260 6.22 -9.29 -30.14
C TYR A 260 5.57 -8.63 -31.36
N TYR A 261 4.57 -7.77 -31.12
CA TYR A 261 3.83 -7.13 -32.21
C TYR A 261 4.61 -5.98 -32.89
N THR A 262 5.63 -5.42 -32.25
CA THR A 262 6.58 -4.47 -32.88
C THR A 262 7.69 -5.15 -33.66
N GLY A 263 7.77 -6.50 -33.59
CA GLY A 263 8.74 -7.30 -34.38
C GLY A 263 10.04 -7.64 -33.64
N GLU A 264 10.18 -7.23 -32.39
CA GLU A 264 11.36 -7.54 -31.54
C GLU A 264 11.19 -8.91 -30.85
N ILE A 265 11.17 -9.97 -31.61
CA ILE A 265 10.77 -11.32 -31.18
C ILE A 265 11.68 -11.89 -30.08
N GLU A 266 13.00 -11.69 -30.15
CA GLU A 266 13.95 -12.19 -29.12
C GLU A 266 13.73 -11.50 -27.78
N THR A 267 13.52 -10.18 -27.81
CA THR A 267 13.19 -9.39 -26.63
C THR A 267 11.84 -9.83 -26.04
N ALA A 268 10.83 -9.97 -26.89
CA ALA A 268 9.50 -10.45 -26.51
C ALA A 268 9.56 -11.81 -25.79
N TYR A 269 10.33 -12.75 -26.38
CA TYR A 269 10.50 -14.09 -25.81
C TYR A 269 11.18 -14.05 -24.43
N THR A 270 12.18 -13.18 -24.26
CA THR A 270 12.86 -13.01 -22.98
C THR A 270 11.92 -12.51 -21.89
N TYR A 271 11.10 -11.49 -22.18
CA TYR A 271 10.10 -10.97 -21.23
C TYR A 271 9.02 -11.98 -20.93
N PHE A 272 8.54 -12.70 -21.94
CA PHE A 272 7.55 -13.77 -21.75
C PHE A 272 8.09 -14.86 -20.81
N LYS A 273 9.32 -15.32 -21.06
CA LYS A 273 9.98 -16.33 -20.25
C LYS A 273 10.16 -15.85 -18.79
N ASN A 274 10.57 -14.60 -18.59
CA ASN A 274 10.69 -14.02 -17.26
C ASN A 274 9.35 -13.97 -16.51
N THR A 275 8.26 -13.57 -17.19
CA THR A 275 6.91 -13.56 -16.62
C THR A 275 6.49 -14.95 -16.20
N PHE A 276 6.68 -15.94 -17.07
CA PHE A 276 6.27 -17.32 -16.81
C PHE A 276 7.04 -17.91 -15.62
N TYR A 277 8.36 -17.71 -15.56
CA TYR A 277 9.16 -18.19 -14.44
C TYR A 277 8.80 -17.50 -13.12
N ALA A 278 8.61 -16.18 -13.15
CA ALA A 278 8.20 -15.46 -11.96
C ALA A 278 6.84 -15.97 -11.45
N ALA A 279 5.85 -16.12 -12.34
CA ALA A 279 4.55 -16.64 -11.98
C ALA A 279 4.61 -18.10 -11.47
N HIS A 280 5.44 -18.94 -12.06
CA HIS A 280 5.61 -20.32 -11.63
C HIS A 280 6.32 -20.41 -10.28
N SER A 281 7.33 -19.56 -10.03
CA SER A 281 8.10 -19.57 -8.78
C SER A 281 7.27 -19.18 -7.54
N ILE A 282 6.21 -18.39 -7.75
CA ILE A 282 5.27 -18.01 -6.68
C ILE A 282 3.98 -18.85 -6.71
N GLU A 283 3.98 -19.95 -7.47
CA GLU A 283 2.82 -20.85 -7.62
C GLU A 283 1.53 -20.13 -8.07
N SER A 284 1.69 -19.07 -8.86
CA SER A 284 0.58 -18.23 -9.33
C SER A 284 -0.16 -18.89 -10.49
N CYS A 285 -1.48 -18.80 -10.47
CA CYS A 285 -2.32 -19.21 -11.61
C CYS A 285 -2.04 -18.39 -12.89
N TYR A 286 -1.36 -17.26 -12.77
CA TYR A 286 -1.02 -16.40 -13.90
C TYR A 286 -0.11 -17.09 -14.94
N ALA A 287 0.72 -18.03 -14.53
CA ALA A 287 1.50 -18.87 -15.44
C ALA A 287 0.60 -19.61 -16.45
N THR A 288 -0.51 -20.17 -15.97
CA THR A 288 -1.50 -20.85 -16.81
C THR A 288 -2.23 -19.87 -17.73
N ILE A 289 -2.57 -18.68 -17.25
CA ILE A 289 -3.20 -17.63 -18.05
C ILE A 289 -2.29 -17.21 -19.20
N CYS A 290 -1.02 -16.90 -18.92
CA CYS A 290 -0.02 -16.55 -19.94
C CYS A 290 0.15 -17.66 -20.98
N ARG A 291 0.29 -18.91 -20.52
CA ARG A 291 0.41 -20.07 -21.39
C ARG A 291 -0.79 -20.22 -22.33
N ASN A 292 -2.01 -20.15 -21.78
CA ASN A 292 -3.23 -20.29 -22.58
C ASN A 292 -3.39 -19.17 -23.60
N TYR A 293 -3.02 -17.94 -23.23
CA TYR A 293 -3.04 -16.82 -24.16
C TYR A 293 -2.09 -17.04 -25.35
N VAL A 294 -0.85 -17.43 -25.06
CA VAL A 294 0.17 -17.71 -26.10
C VAL A 294 -0.27 -18.83 -27.03
N LEU A 295 -0.80 -19.91 -26.47
CA LEU A 295 -1.32 -21.06 -27.24
C LEU A 295 -2.50 -20.68 -28.14
N SER A 296 -3.48 -19.97 -27.61
CA SER A 296 -4.69 -19.57 -28.34
C SER A 296 -4.39 -18.63 -29.53
N ARG A 297 -3.32 -17.87 -29.44
CA ARG A 297 -2.91 -16.87 -30.43
C ARG A 297 -1.75 -17.35 -31.31
N HIS A 298 -1.19 -18.54 -31.08
CA HIS A 298 -0.03 -19.09 -31.79
C HIS A 298 1.16 -18.15 -31.84
N LEU A 299 1.46 -17.44 -30.72
CA LEU A 299 2.44 -16.36 -30.68
C LEU A 299 3.88 -16.87 -30.66
N PHE A 300 4.17 -17.95 -29.92
CA PHE A 300 5.52 -18.52 -29.80
C PHE A 300 5.47 -20.03 -30.12
N SER A 301 6.58 -20.58 -30.63
CA SER A 301 6.71 -22.02 -30.80
C SER A 301 6.81 -22.70 -29.41
N LEU A 302 5.74 -23.31 -28.98
CA LEU A 302 5.59 -23.84 -27.63
C LEU A 302 6.39 -25.10 -27.40
N ASP A 303 6.61 -25.90 -28.45
CA ASP A 303 7.34 -27.17 -28.37
C ASP A 303 8.81 -26.95 -28.00
N ASP A 304 9.46 -25.92 -28.58
CA ASP A 304 10.82 -25.52 -28.21
C ASP A 304 10.89 -24.92 -26.80
N TYR A 305 9.79 -24.35 -26.35
CA TYR A 305 9.69 -23.69 -25.06
C TYR A 305 9.48 -24.68 -23.91
N LEU A 306 8.58 -25.66 -24.09
CA LEU A 306 8.32 -26.69 -23.08
C LEU A 306 9.52 -27.63 -22.91
N ALA A 307 10.24 -27.92 -23.99
CA ALA A 307 11.47 -28.72 -23.94
C ALA A 307 12.60 -28.02 -23.15
N GLN A 308 12.65 -26.69 -23.16
CA GLN A 308 13.62 -25.93 -22.36
C GLN A 308 13.22 -25.78 -20.88
N MET A 309 11.94 -25.93 -20.56
CA MET A 309 11.44 -25.78 -19.20
C MET A 309 11.69 -27.03 -18.33
N ASP A 310 11.69 -28.22 -18.94
CA ASP A 310 12.01 -29.47 -18.25
C ASP A 310 13.50 -29.57 -17.85
N ASP A 311 14.39 -28.81 -18.52
CA ASP A 311 15.83 -28.82 -18.29
C ASP A 311 16.35 -27.73 -17.34
N ILE A 312 15.48 -26.81 -16.87
CA ILE A 312 15.92 -25.80 -15.89
C ILE A 312 15.80 -26.42 -14.49
N PRO A 313 16.94 -26.73 -13.84
CA PRO A 313 16.87 -27.06 -12.43
C PRO A 313 16.18 -25.87 -11.75
N LEU A 314 15.05 -26.13 -11.11
CA LEU A 314 14.54 -25.24 -10.08
C LEU A 314 15.74 -24.95 -9.17
N ILE A 315 16.35 -23.77 -9.34
CA ILE A 315 17.24 -23.24 -8.33
C ILE A 315 16.27 -22.88 -7.18
N ILE A 316 15.91 -23.92 -6.46
CA ILE A 316 15.39 -23.75 -5.12
C ILE A 316 16.58 -23.11 -4.40
N PHE A 317 16.65 -21.78 -4.43
CA PHE A 317 17.37 -21.12 -3.35
C PHE A 317 16.80 -21.78 -2.10
N PRO A 318 17.63 -22.44 -1.28
CA PRO A 318 17.14 -22.83 0.02
C PRO A 318 16.74 -21.52 0.68
N ILE A 319 15.47 -21.13 0.50
CA ILE A 319 14.82 -20.16 1.36
C ILE A 319 15.08 -20.81 2.71
N LYS A 320 16.06 -20.24 3.43
CA LYS A 320 16.31 -20.61 4.82
C LYS A 320 14.93 -20.71 5.42
N LYS A 321 14.53 -21.98 5.73
CA LYS A 321 13.23 -22.39 6.23
C LYS A 321 12.25 -21.23 6.14
N ALA A 322 11.42 -21.19 5.12
CA ALA A 322 10.39 -20.17 5.04
C ALA A 322 9.89 -20.03 6.46
N ILE A 323 10.02 -18.85 7.03
CA ILE A 323 9.44 -18.57 8.35
C ILE A 323 8.03 -19.06 8.14
N ASN A 324 7.68 -20.12 8.87
CA ASN A 324 6.42 -20.80 8.65
C ASN A 324 5.39 -19.70 8.73
N THR A 325 4.76 -19.32 7.64
CA THR A 325 3.76 -18.24 7.66
C THR A 325 2.60 -18.63 8.56
N SER A 326 2.40 -19.95 8.82
CA SER A 326 1.55 -20.44 9.90
C SER A 326 2.00 -19.94 11.27
N ASP A 327 3.30 -19.84 11.54
CA ASP A 327 3.79 -19.32 12.84
C ASP A 327 3.64 -17.79 12.96
N LEU A 328 3.51 -17.09 11.83
CA LEU A 328 3.15 -15.67 11.81
C LEU A 328 1.63 -15.43 11.80
N THR A 329 0.83 -16.42 11.37
CA THR A 329 -0.63 -16.33 11.33
C THR A 329 -1.29 -16.96 12.55
N ASP A 330 -0.62 -17.87 13.25
CA ASP A 330 -1.07 -18.41 14.54
C ASP A 330 -0.72 -17.53 15.75
N GLY A 331 -0.15 -16.38 15.53
CA GLY A 331 -0.30 -15.30 16.49
C GLY A 331 -1.79 -14.95 16.55
N THR A 332 -2.56 -15.74 17.27
CA THR A 332 -3.87 -15.37 17.80
C THR A 332 -3.64 -14.21 18.76
N TYR A 333 -3.16 -13.07 18.21
CA TYR A 333 -3.31 -11.80 18.85
C TYR A 333 -4.80 -11.50 18.82
N ASP A 334 -5.44 -11.82 19.93
CA ASP A 334 -6.75 -11.23 20.22
C ASP A 334 -6.52 -9.74 20.51
N PHE A 335 -6.35 -8.96 19.43
CA PHE A 335 -6.20 -7.50 19.49
C PHE A 335 -7.39 -6.85 20.22
N PHE A 336 -8.42 -7.63 20.51
CA PHE A 336 -9.64 -7.24 21.21
C PHE A 336 -9.96 -8.19 22.37
N SER A 337 -8.95 -8.52 23.16
CA SER A 337 -9.19 -8.86 24.54
C SER A 337 -10.17 -7.79 25.10
N PRO A 338 -11.16 -8.17 25.93
CA PRO A 338 -12.13 -7.22 26.50
C PRO A 338 -11.46 -6.02 27.18
N ASP A 339 -10.19 -6.12 27.48
CA ASP A 339 -9.33 -5.01 27.86
C ASP A 339 -8.78 -4.35 26.60
N ILE A 340 -9.05 -3.07 26.45
CA ILE A 340 -8.53 -2.25 25.34
C ILE A 340 -7.03 -2.49 25.17
N LEU A 341 -6.62 -2.99 24.00
CA LEU A 341 -5.21 -3.15 23.67
C LEU A 341 -4.59 -1.77 23.45
N THR A 342 -3.83 -1.33 24.43
CA THR A 342 -3.05 -0.11 24.34
C THR A 342 -1.72 -0.39 23.65
N ILE A 343 -1.07 0.65 23.14
CA ILE A 343 0.26 0.50 22.54
C ILE A 343 1.29 0.01 23.56
N GLY A 344 1.15 0.44 24.81
CA GLY A 344 2.02 0.00 25.91
C GLY A 344 1.89 -1.49 26.18
N ARG A 345 0.66 -1.99 26.22
CA ARG A 345 0.37 -3.41 26.41
C ARG A 345 0.86 -4.24 25.20
N LEU A 346 0.64 -3.76 23.97
CA LEU A 346 1.18 -4.42 22.78
C LEU A 346 2.70 -4.58 22.84
N ILE A 347 3.43 -3.51 23.18
CA ILE A 347 4.89 -3.56 23.33
C ILE A 347 5.29 -4.54 24.42
N HIS A 348 4.60 -4.52 25.57
CA HIS A 348 4.84 -5.44 26.69
C HIS A 348 4.67 -6.88 26.25
N ASP A 349 3.56 -7.21 25.61
CA ASP A 349 3.20 -8.57 25.22
C ASP A 349 4.17 -9.12 24.17
N LEU A 350 4.46 -8.35 23.10
CA LEU A 350 5.46 -8.70 22.10
C LEU A 350 6.86 -8.93 22.69
N ARG A 351 7.26 -8.08 23.63
CA ARG A 351 8.56 -8.21 24.30
C ARG A 351 8.63 -9.46 25.16
N THR A 352 7.58 -9.72 25.94
CA THR A 352 7.53 -10.89 26.84
C THR A 352 7.45 -12.20 26.08
N GLU A 353 6.67 -12.25 25.00
CA GLU A 353 6.59 -13.38 24.10
C GLU A 353 7.97 -13.77 23.53
N GLN A 354 8.75 -12.77 23.14
CA GLN A 354 10.10 -12.96 22.62
C GLN A 354 11.15 -13.10 23.72
N SER A 355 10.76 -13.12 25.00
CA SER A 355 11.66 -13.20 26.16
C SER A 355 12.73 -12.08 26.20
N ILE A 356 12.45 -10.91 25.63
CA ILE A 356 13.36 -9.76 25.60
C ILE A 356 13.21 -8.97 26.89
N SER A 357 14.32 -8.61 27.55
CA SER A 357 14.26 -7.75 28.73
C SER A 357 13.99 -6.29 28.39
N GLN A 358 13.37 -5.53 29.31
CA GLN A 358 13.16 -4.09 29.12
C GLN A 358 14.46 -3.34 28.82
N ILE A 359 15.56 -3.72 29.46
CA ILE A 359 16.88 -3.08 29.28
C ILE A 359 17.34 -3.24 27.83
N VAL A 360 17.25 -4.45 27.29
CA VAL A 360 17.65 -4.75 25.91
C VAL A 360 16.77 -4.02 24.91
N LEU A 361 15.44 -4.03 25.11
CA LEU A 361 14.53 -3.36 24.17
C LEU A 361 14.75 -1.84 24.14
N CYS A 362 14.90 -1.19 25.30
CA CYS A 362 14.99 0.27 25.38
C CYS A 362 16.40 0.84 25.14
N GLN A 363 17.43 0.00 24.99
CA GLN A 363 18.82 0.42 24.86
C GLN A 363 18.99 1.46 23.73
N GLY A 364 19.54 2.64 24.05
CA GLY A 364 19.72 3.74 23.09
C GLY A 364 18.43 4.48 22.67
N LEU A 365 17.23 3.95 22.99
CA LEU A 365 15.97 4.60 22.63
C LEU A 365 15.36 5.41 23.77
N CYS A 366 15.29 4.82 24.97
CA CYS A 366 14.75 5.50 26.15
C CYS A 366 15.26 4.82 27.43
N SER A 367 14.98 5.44 28.59
CA SER A 367 15.31 4.80 29.88
C SER A 367 14.37 3.64 30.17
N LYS A 368 14.86 2.65 30.92
CA LYS A 368 14.03 1.53 31.42
C LYS A 368 12.78 2.03 32.16
N SER A 369 12.90 3.08 32.94
CA SER A 369 11.76 3.68 33.66
C SER A 369 10.72 4.26 32.69
N LYS A 370 11.17 4.88 31.57
CA LYS A 370 10.25 5.37 30.52
C LYS A 370 9.54 4.21 29.83
N LEU A 371 10.25 3.15 29.46
CA LEU A 371 9.65 1.97 28.85
C LEU A 371 8.64 1.30 29.79
N SER A 372 8.98 1.14 31.08
CA SER A 372 8.05 0.59 32.06
C SER A 372 6.76 1.41 32.20
N LYS A 373 6.86 2.73 32.15
CA LYS A 373 5.68 3.61 32.16
C LYS A 373 4.83 3.47 30.88
N ILE A 374 5.48 3.26 29.75
CA ILE A 374 4.82 3.00 28.46
C ILE A 374 4.05 1.67 28.53
N GLU A 375 4.74 0.59 28.95
CA GLU A 375 4.13 -0.75 29.07
C GLU A 375 2.97 -0.82 30.06
N ASN A 376 2.94 0.05 31.06
CA ASN A 376 1.86 0.17 32.05
C ASN A 376 0.83 1.28 31.70
N ASP A 377 0.85 1.81 30.48
CA ASP A 377 -0.06 2.84 29.98
C ASP A 377 -0.11 4.15 30.79
N THR A 378 0.90 4.37 31.63
CA THR A 378 1.03 5.62 32.41
C THR A 378 1.74 6.72 31.64
N LEU A 379 2.32 6.41 30.49
CA LEU A 379 2.97 7.33 29.58
C LEU A 379 2.72 6.89 28.13
N GLN A 380 2.21 7.79 27.29
CA GLN A 380 2.15 7.56 25.86
C GLN A 380 3.51 7.87 25.21
N PRO A 381 4.10 6.93 24.44
CA PRO A 381 5.28 7.20 23.64
C PRO A 381 4.94 8.12 22.47
N ASP A 382 5.92 8.89 22.02
CA ASP A 382 5.83 9.57 20.72
C ASP A 382 5.91 8.55 19.58
N ILE A 383 5.51 8.98 18.37
CA ILE A 383 5.41 8.11 17.21
C ILE A 383 6.74 7.44 16.84
N PHE A 384 7.83 8.18 16.88
CA PHE A 384 9.15 7.65 16.50
C PHE A 384 9.66 6.62 17.49
N LEU A 385 9.44 6.86 18.80
CA LEU A 385 9.77 5.89 19.83
C LEU A 385 8.92 4.63 19.69
N THR A 386 7.62 4.79 19.38
CA THR A 386 6.71 3.67 19.13
C THR A 386 7.20 2.83 17.95
N GLU A 387 7.50 3.47 16.82
CA GLU A 387 8.03 2.80 15.63
C GLU A 387 9.34 2.05 15.94
N ALA A 388 10.30 2.71 16.59
CA ALA A 388 11.58 2.09 16.90
C ALA A 388 11.45 0.88 17.84
N LEU A 389 10.58 0.94 18.85
CA LEU A 389 10.31 -0.18 19.74
C LEU A 389 9.64 -1.34 18.99
N LEU A 390 8.64 -1.06 18.13
CA LEU A 390 7.96 -2.08 17.34
C LEU A 390 8.90 -2.71 16.29
N GLN A 391 9.75 -1.93 15.63
CA GLN A 391 10.76 -2.45 14.70
C GLN A 391 11.73 -3.42 15.38
N ARG A 392 12.21 -3.10 16.61
CA ARG A 392 13.07 -4.01 17.40
C ARG A 392 12.34 -5.29 17.79
N LEU A 393 11.04 -5.26 17.88
CA LEU A 393 10.19 -6.42 18.12
C LEU A 393 9.77 -7.14 16.82
N GLY A 394 10.36 -6.78 15.67
CA GLY A 394 10.11 -7.40 14.39
C GLY A 394 8.74 -7.08 13.80
N ARG A 395 8.09 -5.99 14.24
CA ARG A 395 6.82 -5.55 13.70
C ARG A 395 7.00 -4.41 12.69
N SER A 396 6.24 -4.48 11.60
CA SER A 396 6.20 -3.42 10.61
C SER A 396 5.50 -2.18 11.17
N GLU A 397 5.97 -1.00 10.77
CA GLU A 397 5.34 0.29 11.05
C GLU A 397 3.93 0.39 10.44
N ARG A 398 3.61 -0.44 9.47
CA ARG A 398 2.34 -0.43 8.74
C ARG A 398 1.21 -0.87 9.66
N GLY A 399 0.49 0.08 10.20
CA GLY A 399 -0.72 -0.19 10.94
C GLY A 399 -0.88 0.51 12.29
N PHE A 400 0.15 1.18 12.81
CA PHE A 400 0.07 1.82 14.12
C PHE A 400 0.67 3.22 14.09
N THR A 401 -0.12 4.22 13.72
CA THR A 401 0.31 5.60 13.78
C THR A 401 -0.47 6.35 14.87
N PHE A 402 0.21 6.84 15.89
CA PHE A 402 -0.35 7.65 16.96
C PHE A 402 0.16 9.08 16.84
N TRP A 403 -0.75 10.04 16.92
CA TRP A 403 -0.44 11.45 16.86
C TRP A 403 -0.42 11.99 18.29
N GLY A 404 0.76 12.26 18.84
CA GLY A 404 0.90 12.83 20.18
C GLY A 404 0.56 14.31 20.19
N SER A 405 1.12 15.11 19.26
CA SER A 405 0.95 16.56 19.15
C SER A 405 0.92 17.01 17.69
N GLU A 406 0.49 18.26 17.46
CA GLU A 406 0.51 18.87 16.11
C GLU A 406 1.92 18.92 15.52
N ARG A 407 2.90 19.19 16.37
CA ARG A 407 4.32 19.22 16.00
C ARG A 407 4.81 17.82 15.61
N GLU A 408 4.47 16.78 16.38
CA GLU A 408 4.82 15.39 16.05
C GLU A 408 4.17 14.93 14.75
N SER A 409 2.91 15.31 14.55
CA SER A 409 2.20 15.09 13.29
C SER A 409 2.95 15.70 12.10
N LYS A 410 3.42 16.94 12.25
CA LYS A 410 4.17 17.63 11.19
C LYS A 410 5.54 16.99 10.93
N ILE A 411 6.24 16.58 11.97
CA ILE A 411 7.51 15.84 11.83
C ILE A 411 7.27 14.53 11.07
N TYR A 412 6.21 13.82 11.40
CA TYR A 412 5.84 12.57 10.74
C TYR A 412 5.49 12.78 9.26
N GLU A 413 4.66 13.78 8.95
CA GLU A 413 4.33 14.15 7.56
C GLU A 413 5.58 14.48 6.73
N LEU A 414 6.51 15.23 7.31
CA LEU A 414 7.76 15.58 6.63
C LEU A 414 8.72 14.38 6.48
N LYS A 415 8.80 13.50 7.50
CA LYS A 415 9.49 12.23 7.40
C LYS A 415 8.93 11.40 6.24
N PHE A 416 7.61 11.27 6.21
CA PHE A 416 6.93 10.50 5.16
C PHE A 416 7.22 11.06 3.77
N LYS A 417 7.03 12.37 3.57
CA LYS A 417 7.36 13.04 2.32
C LYS A 417 8.81 12.83 1.92
N LEU A 418 9.73 12.96 2.86
CA LEU A 418 11.16 12.78 2.61
C LEU A 418 11.50 11.35 2.15
N MET A 419 10.88 10.33 2.78
CA MET A 419 11.11 8.92 2.44
C MET A 419 10.50 8.52 1.10
N HIS A 420 9.39 9.16 0.70
CA HIS A 420 8.64 8.84 -0.51
C HIS A 420 8.92 9.80 -1.68
N THR A 421 9.76 10.82 -1.48
CA THR A 421 10.18 11.69 -2.57
C THR A 421 11.27 11.01 -3.39
N PRO A 422 11.11 10.85 -4.71
CA PRO A 422 12.12 10.25 -5.56
C PRO A 422 13.47 10.97 -5.43
N LYS A 423 14.55 10.20 -5.29
CA LYS A 423 15.91 10.75 -5.07
C LYS A 423 16.40 11.69 -6.17
N TYR A 424 15.85 11.60 -7.38
CA TYR A 424 16.17 12.48 -8.48
C TYR A 424 15.53 13.87 -8.39
N GLN A 425 14.53 14.05 -7.51
CA GLN A 425 13.89 15.34 -7.23
C GLN A 425 14.66 16.12 -6.15
N ILE A 426 15.91 16.47 -6.43
CA ILE A 426 16.86 17.06 -5.47
C ILE A 426 16.30 18.32 -4.79
N ASP A 427 15.65 19.20 -5.55
CA ASP A 427 15.09 20.44 -5.00
C ASP A 427 13.96 20.17 -4.01
N THR A 428 13.08 19.20 -4.31
CA THR A 428 11.98 18.79 -3.43
C THR A 428 12.51 18.13 -2.15
N VAL A 429 13.51 17.25 -2.28
CA VAL A 429 14.18 16.62 -1.13
C VAL A 429 14.83 17.70 -0.25
N SER A 430 15.53 18.66 -0.85
CA SER A 430 16.18 19.77 -0.12
C SER A 430 15.16 20.65 0.60
N LEU A 431 14.00 20.90 -0.01
CA LEU A 431 12.90 21.63 0.60
C LEU A 431 12.35 20.88 1.83
N HIS A 432 12.06 19.58 1.70
CA HIS A 432 11.56 18.77 2.80
C HIS A 432 12.58 18.67 3.94
N LEU A 433 13.87 18.54 3.64
CA LEU A 433 14.95 18.57 4.63
C LEU A 433 14.99 19.91 5.37
N SER A 434 14.92 21.02 4.65
CA SER A 434 14.90 22.37 5.28
C SER A 434 13.70 22.54 6.20
N GLN A 435 12.50 22.11 5.76
CA GLN A 435 11.28 22.16 6.58
C GLN A 435 11.39 21.25 7.81
N LEU A 436 11.91 20.03 7.66
CA LEU A 436 12.11 19.13 8.78
C LEU A 436 13.10 19.71 9.79
N GLY A 437 14.24 20.21 9.33
CA GLY A 437 15.24 20.85 10.19
C GLY A 437 14.70 22.03 11.00
N SER A 438 13.77 22.82 10.43
CA SER A 438 13.15 23.97 11.14
C SER A 438 12.20 23.56 12.28
N VAL A 439 11.69 22.33 12.27
CA VAL A 439 10.73 21.83 13.28
C VAL A 439 11.44 21.00 14.36
N LEU A 440 12.63 20.46 14.07
CA LEU A 440 13.38 19.63 15.01
C LEU A 440 13.99 20.43 16.17
N THR A 441 13.99 19.81 17.34
CA THR A 441 14.66 20.30 18.56
C THR A 441 15.70 19.29 19.03
N GLN A 442 16.48 19.65 20.04
CA GLN A 442 17.48 18.72 20.62
C GLN A 442 16.87 17.46 21.27
N LYS A 443 15.56 17.48 21.56
CA LYS A 443 14.85 16.34 22.15
C LYS A 443 14.39 15.31 21.12
N ASP A 444 14.43 15.66 19.84
CA ASP A 444 13.93 14.82 18.75
C ASP A 444 15.04 13.91 18.20
N VAL A 445 15.56 13.02 19.04
CA VAL A 445 16.73 12.19 18.74
C VAL A 445 16.54 11.36 17.46
N LEU A 446 15.45 10.59 17.36
CA LEU A 446 15.18 9.72 16.21
C LEU A 446 14.87 10.50 14.92
N PRO A 447 14.02 11.55 14.93
CA PRO A 447 13.83 12.38 13.75
C PRO A 447 15.10 13.06 13.28
N LYS A 448 15.97 13.46 14.21
CA LYS A 448 17.27 14.06 13.90
C LYS A 448 18.23 13.06 13.27
N GLN A 449 18.22 11.81 13.74
CA GLN A 449 18.99 10.72 13.12
C GLN A 449 18.58 10.52 11.65
N LEU A 450 17.27 10.50 11.37
CA LEU A 450 16.76 10.41 10.00
C LEU A 450 17.14 11.64 9.16
N PHE A 451 17.05 12.84 9.75
CA PHE A 451 17.45 14.07 9.08
C PHE A 451 18.92 14.02 8.68
N ASP A 452 19.83 13.67 9.60
CA ASP A 452 21.27 13.59 9.35
C ASP A 452 21.60 12.52 8.29
N LEU A 453 20.93 11.36 8.33
CA LEU A 453 21.05 10.33 7.31
C LEU A 453 20.64 10.85 5.93
N SER A 454 19.45 11.44 5.83
CA SER A 454 18.91 11.93 4.57
C SER A 454 19.73 13.10 4.02
N TYR A 455 20.21 13.98 4.90
CA TYR A 455 21.08 15.08 4.54
C TYR A 455 22.43 14.59 4.00
N ALA A 456 23.08 13.63 4.68
CA ALA A 456 24.33 13.06 4.20
C ALA A 456 24.22 12.40 2.83
N ILE A 457 23.12 11.65 2.59
CA ILE A 457 22.87 10.97 1.30
C ILE A 457 22.67 11.99 0.17
N ASN A 458 21.87 13.03 0.41
CA ASN A 458 21.44 13.97 -0.64
C ASN A 458 22.33 15.20 -0.79
N SER A 459 23.35 15.37 0.08
CA SER A 459 24.28 16.50 0.02
C SER A 459 25.45 16.27 -0.94
N THR A 460 26.05 17.35 -1.41
CA THR A 460 27.28 17.35 -2.23
C THR A 460 28.57 17.28 -1.39
N LEU A 461 28.46 16.98 -0.09
CA LEU A 461 29.58 16.88 0.82
C LEU A 461 30.60 15.81 0.43
N SER A 462 31.86 15.98 0.85
CA SER A 462 32.89 14.97 0.69
C SER A 462 32.58 13.69 1.46
N SER A 463 33.14 12.56 1.04
CA SER A 463 32.94 11.28 1.73
C SER A 463 33.33 11.32 3.20
N GLN A 464 34.37 12.09 3.56
CA GLN A 464 34.82 12.23 4.95
C GLN A 464 33.79 12.99 5.80
N GLU A 465 33.21 14.06 5.26
CA GLU A 465 32.15 14.81 5.96
C GLU A 465 30.88 13.98 6.11
N LYS A 466 30.50 13.23 5.08
CA LYS A 466 29.37 12.29 5.15
C LYS A 466 29.57 11.22 6.23
N ILE A 467 30.74 10.61 6.28
CA ILE A 467 31.09 9.61 7.31
C ILE A 467 30.99 10.24 8.69
N LYS A 468 31.48 11.45 8.91
CA LYS A 468 31.38 12.14 10.19
C LYS A 468 29.93 12.37 10.61
N ILE A 469 29.06 12.84 9.70
CA ILE A 469 27.62 13.05 9.97
C ILE A 469 26.95 11.71 10.30
N LEU A 470 27.19 10.66 9.52
CA LEU A 470 26.60 9.35 9.72
C LEU A 470 27.06 8.68 11.02
N SER A 471 28.36 8.79 11.36
CA SER A 471 28.88 8.30 12.63
C SER A 471 28.25 9.02 13.83
N ASN A 472 28.06 10.34 13.71
CA ASN A 472 27.38 11.12 14.73
C ASN A 472 25.89 10.72 14.84
N ALA A 473 25.20 10.52 13.72
CA ALA A 473 23.82 10.06 13.71
C ALA A 473 23.66 8.67 14.34
N LEU A 474 24.58 7.75 14.10
CA LEU A 474 24.62 6.45 14.77
C LEU A 474 24.76 6.57 16.28
N SER A 475 25.53 7.51 16.78
CA SER A 475 25.74 7.73 18.22
C SER A 475 24.49 8.20 18.97
N TYR A 476 23.42 8.63 18.26
CA TYR A 476 22.19 9.09 18.91
C TYR A 476 21.38 7.93 19.53
N THR A 477 21.45 6.76 18.96
CA THR A 477 20.65 5.60 19.39
C THR A 477 21.47 4.35 19.68
N CYS A 478 22.61 4.22 19.01
CA CYS A 478 23.59 3.19 19.32
C CYS A 478 24.58 3.77 20.33
N LEU A 479 24.60 3.27 21.54
CA LEU A 479 25.82 3.29 22.34
C LEU A 479 26.82 2.44 21.58
N LEU A 480 27.40 3.02 20.53
CA LEU A 480 28.56 2.42 19.88
C LEU A 480 29.51 2.07 21.00
N TYR A 481 29.96 0.83 21.03
CA TYR A 481 31.06 0.35 21.83
C TYR A 481 32.06 1.47 22.05
N THR A 482 31.78 2.32 23.02
CA THR A 482 32.73 3.25 23.50
C THR A 482 33.61 2.46 24.44
N SER A 483 34.87 2.33 24.04
CA SER A 483 36.06 1.99 24.84
C SER A 483 35.99 0.96 26.00
N ASP A 484 34.85 0.71 26.62
CA ASP A 484 34.72 -0.20 27.75
C ASP A 484 34.79 -1.70 27.36
N ALA A 485 34.39 -2.04 26.11
CA ALA A 485 34.58 -3.40 25.63
C ALA A 485 36.06 -3.72 25.26
N ALA A 486 36.89 -2.70 25.12
CA ALA A 486 38.32 -2.88 24.91
C ALA A 486 39.09 -3.10 26.25
N ASP A 487 38.51 -2.71 27.37
CA ASP A 487 39.11 -2.92 28.71
C ASP A 487 38.65 -4.23 29.37
N GLU A 488 37.52 -4.81 28.99
CA GLU A 488 37.11 -6.16 29.41
C GLU A 488 37.77 -7.32 28.60
N ALA A 489 38.45 -7.00 27.49
CA ALA A 489 39.18 -7.95 26.66
C ALA A 489 40.72 -7.94 26.92
N ARG A 490 41.16 -7.27 27.98
CA ARG A 490 42.55 -7.36 28.51
C ARG A 490 42.58 -8.19 29.82
#